data_6ef3436dbc56bde3da8b18d183ce361a
#
_entry.id   6ef3436dbc56bde3da8b18d183ce361a
#
_cell.length_a   1.000
_cell.length_b   1.000
_cell.length_c   1.000
_cell.angle_alpha   90.00
_cell.angle_beta   90.00
_cell.angle_gamma   90.00
#
_symmetry.space_group_name_H-M   'P 1'
#
loop_
_entity.id
_entity.type
_entity.pdbx_description
1 polymer ?
#
loop_
_entity_poly.entity_id
_entity_poly.type
_entity_poly.pdbx_seq_one_letter_code
_entity_poly.pdbx_strand_id
1 'polypeptide(L)'
;MRFIADLLTAAAGLPVMAAGGYASLLNNLMVGQVIRPAFGLHPRLHIWGPLEARLQQADLVILGGLNEGTWPAGAEADAWLSRPMAAKLGLAAPERRIGLAAHDFAQAACGTEVILTRAAKVDGTPSVPSRWLLRLEQVLTAAGLTLARKP
;
A
#
# COMPACT_ATOMS: atom_id res chain seq x y z
N MET A 1 -1.05 3.67 -24.28
CA MET A 1 -0.48 3.47 -25.63
C MET A 1 1.05 3.60 -25.67
N ARG A 2 1.68 4.37 -24.79
CA ARG A 2 3.13 4.57 -24.77
C ARG A 2 3.94 3.27 -24.62
N PHE A 3 3.56 2.39 -23.69
CA PHE A 3 4.24 1.11 -23.47
C PHE A 3 4.38 0.22 -24.72
N ILE A 4 3.30 0.10 -25.52
CA ILE A 4 3.35 -0.69 -26.77
C ILE A 4 4.29 -0.05 -27.79
N ALA A 5 4.28 1.27 -27.91
CA ALA A 5 5.17 1.98 -28.82
C ALA A 5 6.64 1.80 -28.41
N ASP A 6 6.92 1.92 -27.12
CA ASP A 6 8.26 1.72 -26.56
C ASP A 6 8.73 0.27 -26.75
N LEU A 7 7.84 -0.70 -26.57
CA LEU A 7 8.12 -2.13 -26.80
C LEU A 7 8.43 -2.42 -28.25
N LEU A 8 7.64 -1.86 -29.20
CA LEU A 8 7.88 -2.03 -30.63
C LEU A 8 9.22 -1.42 -31.06
N THR A 9 9.59 -0.28 -30.51
CA THR A 9 10.88 0.37 -30.77
C THR A 9 12.04 -0.45 -30.23
N ALA A 10 11.89 -1.03 -29.02
CA ALA A 10 12.93 -1.85 -28.40
C ALA A 10 13.04 -3.25 -29.01
N ALA A 11 11.99 -3.73 -29.68
CA ALA A 11 11.93 -5.10 -30.24
C ALA A 11 13.06 -5.41 -31.24
N ALA A 12 13.51 -4.40 -31.99
CA ALA A 12 14.61 -4.56 -32.96
C ALA A 12 15.95 -4.93 -32.28
N GLY A 13 16.15 -4.59 -31.01
CA GLY A 13 17.34 -4.90 -30.21
C GLY A 13 17.24 -6.17 -29.39
N LEU A 14 16.09 -6.84 -29.38
CA LEU A 14 15.89 -8.04 -28.58
C LEU A 14 16.43 -9.28 -29.31
N PRO A 15 17.02 -10.27 -28.61
CA PRO A 15 17.41 -11.52 -29.19
C PRO A 15 16.18 -12.32 -29.66
N VAL A 16 16.38 -13.15 -30.67
CA VAL A 16 15.34 -14.10 -31.12
C VAL A 16 15.00 -15.06 -29.99
N MET A 17 13.72 -15.16 -29.67
CA MET A 17 13.25 -16.01 -28.60
C MET A 17 12.20 -16.99 -29.05
N ALA A 18 12.10 -18.13 -28.36
CA ALA A 18 11.08 -19.13 -28.63
C ALA A 18 9.69 -18.59 -28.26
N ALA A 19 8.65 -18.92 -29.00
CA ALA A 19 7.28 -18.49 -28.79
C ALA A 19 6.77 -18.75 -27.35
N GLY A 20 7.18 -19.86 -26.72
CA GLY A 20 6.82 -20.19 -25.35
C GLY A 20 7.35 -19.21 -24.28
N GLY A 21 8.43 -18.49 -24.58
CA GLY A 21 8.99 -17.47 -23.66
C GLY A 21 8.32 -16.11 -23.75
N TYR A 22 7.59 -15.85 -24.83
CA TYR A 22 7.01 -14.54 -25.11
C TYR A 22 5.99 -14.08 -24.05
N ALA A 23 5.11 -14.96 -23.63
CA ALA A 23 4.09 -14.64 -22.62
C ALA A 23 4.72 -14.26 -21.26
N SER A 24 5.75 -14.98 -20.84
CA SER A 24 6.48 -14.71 -19.62
C SER A 24 7.23 -13.37 -19.69
N LEU A 25 7.89 -13.09 -20.82
CA LEU A 25 8.54 -11.81 -21.05
C LEU A 25 7.54 -10.67 -20.98
N LEU A 26 6.43 -10.77 -21.71
CA LEU A 26 5.40 -9.72 -21.73
C LEU A 26 4.81 -9.49 -20.35
N ASN A 27 4.49 -10.55 -19.61
CA ASN A 27 3.99 -10.42 -18.23
C ASN A 27 5.00 -9.71 -17.33
N ASN A 28 6.28 -10.06 -17.42
CA ASN A 28 7.33 -9.37 -16.64
C ASN A 28 7.47 -7.89 -17.01
N LEU A 29 7.39 -7.56 -18.28
CA LEU A 29 7.46 -6.17 -18.76
C LEU A 29 6.22 -5.35 -18.39
N MET A 30 5.06 -5.99 -18.20
CA MET A 30 3.83 -5.34 -17.75
C MET A 30 3.77 -5.16 -16.22
N VAL A 31 4.63 -5.82 -15.46
CA VAL A 31 4.69 -5.63 -14.01
C VAL A 31 4.97 -4.14 -13.71
N GLY A 32 4.12 -3.54 -12.89
CA GLY A 32 4.23 -2.12 -12.55
C GLY A 32 3.64 -1.14 -13.57
N GLN A 33 3.14 -1.63 -14.72
CA GLN A 33 2.42 -0.77 -15.66
C GLN A 33 1.01 -0.52 -15.13
N VAL A 34 0.67 0.74 -14.89
CA VAL A 34 -0.64 1.15 -14.40
C VAL A 34 -1.38 1.93 -15.47
N ILE A 35 -2.55 1.46 -15.85
CA ILE A 35 -3.46 2.21 -16.70
C ILE A 35 -4.36 3.04 -15.78
N ARG A 36 -4.18 4.36 -15.81
CA ARG A 36 -5.10 5.29 -15.13
C ARG A 36 -6.10 5.80 -16.17
N PRO A 37 -7.39 5.50 -16.03
CA PRO A 37 -8.39 6.08 -16.91
C PRO A 37 -8.37 7.61 -16.75
N ALA A 38 -8.41 8.34 -17.87
CA ALA A 38 -8.40 9.80 -17.87
C ALA A 38 -9.68 10.42 -17.27
N PHE A 39 -10.74 9.63 -17.22
CA PHE A 39 -12.06 10.03 -16.74
C PHE A 39 -12.71 8.90 -15.95
N GLY A 40 -13.70 9.22 -15.13
CA GLY A 40 -14.54 8.24 -14.46
C GLY A 40 -14.41 8.23 -12.95
N LEU A 41 -13.73 9.17 -12.38
CA LEU A 41 -13.73 9.36 -10.93
C LEU A 41 -14.99 10.14 -10.55
N HIS A 42 -15.73 9.61 -9.60
CA HIS A 42 -16.84 10.34 -8.98
C HIS A 42 -16.27 11.61 -8.31
N PRO A 43 -16.85 12.81 -8.53
CA PRO A 43 -16.27 14.07 -8.07
C PRO A 43 -16.12 14.17 -6.53
N ARG A 44 -16.84 13.34 -5.80
CA ARG A 44 -16.83 13.30 -4.33
C ARG A 44 -16.25 11.99 -3.76
N LEU A 45 -15.78 11.07 -4.60
CA LEU A 45 -15.20 9.81 -4.17
C LEU A 45 -13.74 9.74 -4.60
N HIS A 46 -12.86 9.60 -3.63
CA HIS A 46 -11.43 9.53 -3.84
C HIS A 46 -10.87 8.24 -3.25
N ILE A 47 -9.96 7.60 -3.96
CA ILE A 47 -9.19 6.47 -3.46
C ILE A 47 -7.74 6.92 -3.42
N TRP A 48 -7.20 7.02 -2.22
CA TRP A 48 -5.85 7.51 -1.97
C TRP A 48 -4.97 6.43 -1.37
N GLY A 49 -3.72 6.39 -1.81
CA GLY A 49 -2.67 5.75 -1.03
C GLY A 49 -2.31 6.60 0.20
N PRO A 50 -1.61 6.03 1.20
CA PRO A 50 -1.27 6.77 2.43
C PRO A 50 -0.51 8.07 2.18
N LEU A 51 0.38 8.10 1.18
CA LEU A 51 1.13 9.30 0.82
C LEU A 51 0.24 10.36 0.17
N GLU A 52 -0.69 9.96 -0.68
CA GLU A 52 -1.61 10.84 -1.39
C GLU A 52 -2.67 11.42 -0.45
N ALA A 53 -3.04 10.68 0.58
CA ALA A 53 -4.01 11.09 1.60
C ALA A 53 -3.47 12.18 2.54
N ARG A 54 -2.14 12.39 2.58
CA ARG A 54 -1.55 13.41 3.44
C ARG A 54 -2.10 14.79 3.06
N LEU A 55 -2.48 15.56 4.08
CA LEU A 55 -3.03 16.91 3.92
C LEU A 55 -4.38 16.96 3.16
N GLN A 56 -4.98 15.82 2.87
CA GLN A 56 -6.34 15.77 2.32
C GLN A 56 -7.35 15.71 3.46
N GLN A 57 -8.51 16.32 3.22
CA GLN A 57 -9.65 16.27 4.14
C GLN A 57 -10.88 15.78 3.39
N ALA A 58 -11.67 14.96 4.03
CA ALA A 58 -12.95 14.47 3.54
C ALA A 58 -13.95 14.41 4.70
N ASP A 59 -15.24 14.52 4.38
CA ASP A 59 -16.32 14.40 5.37
C ASP A 59 -16.32 13.00 6.01
N LEU A 60 -16.06 11.98 5.21
CA LEU A 60 -15.95 10.59 5.63
C LEU A 60 -14.66 9.97 5.09
N VAL A 61 -13.88 9.38 5.98
CA VAL A 61 -12.65 8.64 5.65
C VAL A 61 -12.86 7.16 5.93
N ILE A 62 -12.57 6.31 4.95
CA ILE A 62 -12.61 4.86 5.10
C ILE A 62 -11.17 4.32 5.04
N LEU A 63 -10.66 3.85 6.18
CA LEU A 63 -9.37 3.19 6.26
C LEU A 63 -9.54 1.69 6.00
N GLY A 64 -9.21 1.27 4.79
CA GLY A 64 -9.38 -0.10 4.33
C GLY A 64 -8.17 -1.00 4.56
N GLY A 65 -8.42 -2.29 4.77
CA GLY A 65 -7.36 -3.29 4.83
C GLY A 65 -6.47 -3.20 6.06
N LEU A 66 -7.02 -2.87 7.23
CA LEU A 66 -6.26 -2.75 8.49
C LEU A 66 -5.86 -4.14 9.03
N ASN A 67 -5.08 -4.86 8.23
CA ASN A 67 -4.48 -6.14 8.56
C ASN A 67 -2.98 -6.00 8.75
N GLU A 68 -2.41 -6.82 9.63
CA GLU A 68 -0.95 -6.89 9.81
C GLU A 68 -0.29 -7.32 8.49
N GLY A 69 0.83 -6.67 8.14
CA GLY A 69 1.49 -6.85 6.85
C GLY A 69 0.96 -5.95 5.72
N THR A 70 -0.27 -5.41 5.88
CA THR A 70 -0.82 -4.37 4.98
C THR A 70 -0.66 -2.98 5.61
N TRP A 71 -1.04 -2.84 6.88
CA TRP A 71 -0.85 -1.64 7.68
C TRP A 71 -0.21 -1.96 9.04
N PRO A 72 1.10 -1.70 9.19
CA PRO A 72 2.07 -1.30 8.18
C PRO A 72 2.44 -2.44 7.23
N ALA A 73 2.84 -2.10 6.02
CA ALA A 73 3.54 -3.04 5.16
C ALA A 73 4.83 -3.51 5.85
N GLY A 74 5.19 -4.77 5.65
CA GLY A 74 6.41 -5.33 6.20
C GLY A 74 7.65 -4.52 5.78
N ALA A 75 8.61 -4.42 6.66
CA ALA A 75 9.93 -3.90 6.31
C ALA A 75 10.68 -5.00 5.54
N GLU A 76 10.66 -4.93 4.21
CA GLU A 76 11.43 -5.85 3.38
C GLU A 76 12.91 -5.59 3.57
N ALA A 77 13.66 -6.66 3.80
CA ALA A 77 15.11 -6.61 3.79
C ALA A 77 15.59 -6.55 2.33
N ASP A 78 16.52 -5.64 2.06
CA ASP A 78 17.18 -5.61 0.75
C ASP A 78 18.04 -6.88 0.60
N ALA A 79 17.89 -7.58 -0.52
CA ALA A 79 18.63 -8.82 -0.79
C ALA A 79 20.13 -8.58 -1.00
N TRP A 80 20.51 -7.37 -1.39
CA TRP A 80 21.89 -7.01 -1.76
C TRP A 80 22.61 -6.19 -0.69
N LEU A 81 21.85 -5.42 0.10
CA LEU A 81 22.39 -4.51 1.10
C LEU A 81 21.97 -4.93 2.50
N SER A 82 22.94 -5.41 3.27
CA SER A 82 22.72 -5.61 4.71
C SER A 82 22.46 -4.28 5.41
N ARG A 83 21.77 -4.30 6.56
CA ARG A 83 21.49 -3.10 7.37
C ARG A 83 22.75 -2.28 7.70
N PRO A 84 23.88 -2.90 8.13
CA PRO A 84 25.11 -2.16 8.37
C PRO A 84 25.69 -1.49 7.11
N MET A 85 25.57 -2.15 5.96
CA MET A 85 26.02 -1.58 4.67
C MET A 85 25.16 -0.38 4.28
N ALA A 86 23.84 -0.51 4.37
CA ALA A 86 22.90 0.58 4.12
C ALA A 86 23.18 1.79 5.04
N ALA A 87 23.43 1.55 6.32
CA ALA A 87 23.78 2.61 7.28
C ALA A 87 25.09 3.33 6.92
N LYS A 88 26.11 2.59 6.49
CA LYS A 88 27.38 3.20 6.02
C LYS A 88 27.20 4.07 4.78
N LEU A 89 26.22 3.74 3.93
CA LEU A 89 25.87 4.53 2.74
C LEU A 89 24.91 5.68 3.05
N GLY A 90 24.53 5.90 4.30
CA GLY A 90 23.60 6.95 4.70
C GLY A 90 22.15 6.70 4.27
N LEU A 91 21.80 5.44 3.92
CA LEU A 91 20.45 5.08 3.55
C LEU A 91 19.54 4.99 4.79
N ALA A 92 18.30 5.41 4.62
CA ALA A 92 17.33 5.38 5.70
C ALA A 92 17.03 3.93 6.15
N ALA A 93 16.98 3.72 7.47
CA ALA A 93 16.59 2.42 8.02
C ALA A 93 15.17 2.02 7.55
N PRO A 94 14.93 0.72 7.22
CA PRO A 94 13.63 0.24 6.79
C PRO A 94 12.50 0.56 7.79
N GLU A 95 12.82 0.61 9.08
CA GLU A 95 11.91 0.95 10.17
C GLU A 95 11.33 2.36 10.08
N ARG A 96 11.99 3.27 9.35
CA ARG A 96 11.46 4.61 9.08
C ARG A 96 10.12 4.55 8.35
N ARG A 97 9.93 3.58 7.47
CA ARG A 97 8.65 3.37 6.76
C ARG A 97 7.52 3.03 7.74
N ILE A 98 7.83 2.23 8.77
CA ILE A 98 6.86 1.87 9.82
C ILE A 98 6.46 3.13 10.60
N GLY A 99 7.43 3.97 10.96
CA GLY A 99 7.14 5.25 11.63
C GLY A 99 6.29 6.20 10.79
N LEU A 100 6.57 6.31 9.49
CA LEU A 100 5.75 7.09 8.57
C LEU A 100 4.34 6.52 8.45
N ALA A 101 4.19 5.20 8.33
CA ALA A 101 2.88 4.55 8.28
C ALA A 101 2.07 4.76 9.57
N ALA A 102 2.74 4.80 10.72
CA ALA A 102 2.09 5.13 12.00
C ALA A 102 1.58 6.56 12.02
N HIS A 103 2.37 7.50 11.50
CA HIS A 103 1.97 8.91 11.38
C HIS A 103 0.78 9.05 10.42
N ASP A 104 0.85 8.42 9.25
CA ASP A 104 -0.21 8.46 8.24
C ASP A 104 -1.52 7.87 8.80
N PHE A 105 -1.44 6.74 9.52
CA PHE A 105 -2.59 6.15 10.20
C PHE A 105 -3.16 7.09 11.25
N ALA A 106 -2.33 7.66 12.13
CA ALA A 106 -2.79 8.57 13.18
C ALA A 106 -3.48 9.80 12.59
N GLN A 107 -2.91 10.38 11.54
CA GLN A 107 -3.49 11.54 10.85
C GLN A 107 -4.85 11.20 10.23
N ALA A 108 -4.96 10.07 9.53
CA ALA A 108 -6.19 9.65 8.88
C ALA A 108 -7.27 9.21 9.89
N ALA A 109 -6.89 8.61 11.02
CA ALA A 109 -7.81 8.20 12.09
C ALA A 109 -8.36 9.38 12.91
N CYS A 110 -7.80 10.59 12.77
CA CYS A 110 -8.28 11.82 13.40
C CYS A 110 -9.24 12.62 12.51
N GLY A 111 -9.78 12.03 11.44
CA GLY A 111 -10.81 12.65 10.60
C GLY A 111 -12.13 12.89 11.35
N THR A 112 -13.03 13.69 10.74
CA THR A 112 -14.33 14.03 11.34
C THR A 112 -15.22 12.80 11.52
N GLU A 113 -15.32 11.98 10.50
CA GLU A 113 -15.98 10.67 10.54
C GLU A 113 -15.06 9.63 9.91
N VAL A 114 -14.78 8.55 10.65
CA VAL A 114 -13.83 7.53 10.21
C VAL A 114 -14.42 6.14 10.35
N ILE A 115 -14.36 5.38 9.27
CA ILE A 115 -14.70 3.95 9.25
C ILE A 115 -13.40 3.14 9.11
N LEU A 116 -13.19 2.23 10.04
CA LEU A 116 -12.04 1.32 10.04
C LEU A 116 -12.50 -0.05 9.57
N THR A 117 -11.85 -0.58 8.53
CA THR A 117 -12.21 -1.90 8.00
C THR A 117 -11.00 -2.82 7.91
N ARG A 118 -11.23 -4.10 8.15
CA ARG A 118 -10.23 -5.16 7.96
C ARG A 118 -10.87 -6.43 7.40
N ALA A 119 -10.08 -7.23 6.72
CA ALA A 119 -10.49 -8.57 6.36
C ALA A 119 -10.36 -9.49 7.59
N ALA A 120 -11.40 -10.25 7.94
CA ALA A 120 -11.31 -11.28 8.97
C ALA A 120 -10.53 -12.51 8.48
N LYS A 121 -10.57 -12.77 7.17
CA LYS A 121 -9.85 -13.85 6.50
C LYS A 121 -9.27 -13.34 5.18
N VAL A 122 -8.12 -13.84 4.80
CA VAL A 122 -7.49 -13.65 3.49
C VAL A 122 -7.25 -15.03 2.91
N ASP A 123 -7.76 -15.31 1.72
CA ASP A 123 -7.69 -16.61 1.05
C ASP A 123 -8.12 -17.79 1.95
N GLY A 124 -9.22 -17.58 2.71
CA GLY A 124 -9.74 -18.57 3.64
C GLY A 124 -9.01 -18.67 5.00
N THR A 125 -7.84 -18.08 5.13
CA THR A 125 -7.01 -18.09 6.35
C THR A 125 -7.36 -16.91 7.26
N PRO A 126 -7.55 -17.12 8.58
CA PRO A 126 -7.76 -16.03 9.52
C PRO A 126 -6.63 -15.00 9.47
N SER A 127 -6.96 -13.73 9.43
CA SER A 127 -6.00 -12.64 9.36
C SER A 127 -5.81 -11.96 10.72
N VAL A 128 -4.63 -11.41 10.95
CA VAL A 128 -4.29 -10.68 12.17
C VAL A 128 -4.67 -9.19 11.97
N PRO A 129 -5.35 -8.55 12.94
CA PRO A 129 -5.59 -7.11 12.88
C PRO A 129 -4.28 -6.34 12.84
N SER A 130 -4.28 -5.19 12.17
CA SER A 130 -3.16 -4.25 12.21
C SER A 130 -2.82 -3.85 13.64
N ARG A 131 -1.53 -3.76 13.95
CA ARG A 131 -1.04 -3.27 15.24
C ARG A 131 -1.52 -1.85 15.55
N TRP A 132 -1.76 -1.03 14.55
CA TRP A 132 -2.29 0.32 14.71
C TRP A 132 -3.74 0.32 15.15
N LEU A 133 -4.55 -0.59 14.59
CA LEU A 133 -5.94 -0.78 15.01
C LEU A 133 -6.01 -1.24 16.47
N LEU A 134 -5.21 -2.25 16.84
CA LEU A 134 -5.15 -2.75 18.21
C LEU A 134 -4.70 -1.66 19.19
N ARG A 135 -3.71 -0.85 18.81
CA ARG A 135 -3.23 0.25 19.64
C ARG A 135 -4.31 1.33 19.82
N LEU A 136 -5.04 1.67 18.76
CA LEU A 136 -6.14 2.62 18.82
C LEU A 136 -7.25 2.11 19.76
N GLU A 137 -7.64 0.84 19.65
CA GLU A 137 -8.61 0.22 20.56
C GLU A 137 -8.17 0.32 22.02
N GLN A 138 -6.90 0.07 22.32
CA GLN A 138 -6.35 0.20 23.68
C GLN A 138 -6.41 1.64 24.20
N VAL A 139 -6.03 2.61 23.38
CA VAL A 139 -6.08 4.04 23.74
C VAL A 139 -7.52 4.48 24.03
N LEU A 140 -8.46 4.10 23.16
CA LEU A 140 -9.87 4.44 23.35
C LEU A 140 -10.44 3.79 24.62
N THR A 141 -10.13 2.50 24.84
CA THR A 141 -10.56 1.77 26.04
C THR A 141 -10.02 2.46 27.31
N ALA A 142 -8.75 2.88 27.32
CA ALA A 142 -8.16 3.59 28.44
C ALA A 142 -8.83 4.97 28.68
N ALA A 143 -9.37 5.58 27.62
CA ALA A 143 -10.16 6.82 27.72
C ALA A 143 -11.65 6.58 28.06
N GLY A 144 -12.07 5.34 28.31
CA GLY A 144 -13.48 5.00 28.56
C GLY A 144 -14.37 5.02 27.31
N LEU A 145 -13.75 5.01 26.13
CA LEU A 145 -14.43 5.01 24.83
C LEU A 145 -14.35 3.63 24.17
N THR A 146 -15.30 3.31 23.31
CA THR A 146 -15.30 2.08 22.53
C THR A 146 -15.58 2.36 21.07
N LEU A 147 -14.95 1.59 20.18
CA LEU A 147 -15.29 1.61 18.76
C LEU A 147 -16.66 0.98 18.54
N ALA A 148 -17.55 1.68 17.84
CA ALA A 148 -18.81 1.10 17.39
C ALA A 148 -18.48 0.02 16.33
N ARG A 149 -18.84 -1.23 16.60
CA ARG A 149 -18.66 -2.33 15.65
C ARG A 149 -19.96 -2.50 14.85
N LYS A 150 -19.82 -2.49 13.53
CA LYS A 150 -20.88 -2.91 12.61
C LYS A 150 -20.53 -4.33 12.11
N PRO A 151 -21.51 -5.23 12.02
CA PRO A 151 -21.31 -6.59 11.51
C PRO A 151 -20.91 -6.59 10.03
#